data_e7979de40a0195540053b59dcbbd3841
#
_entry.id   e7979de40a0195540053b59dcbbd3841
#
_cell.length_a   1.000
_cell.length_b   1.000
_cell.length_c   1.000
_cell.angle_alpha   90.00
_cell.angle_beta   90.00
_cell.angle_gamma   90.00
#
_symmetry.space_group_name_H-M   'P 1'
#
loop_
_entity.id
_entity.type
_entity.pdbx_description
1 polymer ?
#
loop_
_entity_poly.entity_id
_entity_poly.type
_entity_poly.pdbx_seq_one_letter_code
_entity_poly.pdbx_strand_id
1 'polypeptide(L)'
;MRHVLRLLAAVLAIPALYLAASLILPLIPGPGPDLSGPLTREIGLLQGPIHTDILFPLTPETRARFAFAEAAGVPVNHPVAQWLVFGWGSAAFYTTAGTYADITASAVLTAATGDDAVIRLDVLGPLPPLENLRFLRLSEAQFQALLDRTSAALASETRLNLPGFTGTDAFFPAHGHFSALRTCNVWLGETLRAAGIPFGLWTPANWSVSLAQWWNAQS
;
A
#
# COMPACT_ATOMS: atom_id res chain seq x y z
N MET A 1 -11.38 38.44 20.86
CA MET A 1 -11.73 38.32 19.43
C MET A 1 -10.51 37.98 18.56
N ARG A 2 -9.40 38.73 18.57
CA ARG A 2 -8.19 38.46 17.76
C ARG A 2 -7.52 37.13 18.06
N HIS A 3 -7.45 36.64 19.30
CA HIS A 3 -6.89 35.36 19.67
C HIS A 3 -7.74 34.16 19.17
N VAL A 4 -9.09 34.28 19.28
CA VAL A 4 -10.00 33.27 18.79
C VAL A 4 -9.91 33.14 17.27
N LEU A 5 -9.84 34.26 16.54
CA LEU A 5 -9.66 34.27 15.09
C LEU A 5 -8.31 33.60 14.66
N ARG A 6 -7.22 33.87 15.40
CA ARG A 6 -5.92 33.24 15.14
C ARG A 6 -5.95 31.73 15.41
N LEU A 7 -6.62 31.32 16.47
CA LEU A 7 -6.76 29.89 16.79
C LEU A 7 -7.58 29.16 15.72
N LEU A 8 -8.71 29.76 15.31
CA LEU A 8 -9.53 29.23 14.22
C LEU A 8 -8.74 29.16 12.90
N ALA A 9 -7.98 30.21 12.57
CA ALA A 9 -7.14 30.21 11.38
C ALA A 9 -6.07 29.11 11.44
N ALA A 10 -5.42 28.88 12.59
CA ALA A 10 -4.44 27.83 12.76
C ALA A 10 -5.07 26.43 12.64
N VAL A 11 -6.24 26.21 13.23
CA VAL A 11 -6.97 24.92 13.14
C VAL A 11 -7.38 24.62 11.70
N LEU A 12 -7.77 25.62 10.92
CA LEU A 12 -8.13 25.44 9.50
C LEU A 12 -6.91 25.35 8.58
N ALA A 13 -5.79 25.96 8.96
CA ALA A 13 -4.57 25.93 8.15
C ALA A 13 -3.96 24.52 8.07
N ILE A 14 -4.01 23.71 9.15
CA ILE A 14 -3.45 22.36 9.17
C ILE A 14 -4.10 21.46 8.12
N PRO A 15 -5.41 21.25 8.08
CA PRO A 15 -6.04 20.42 7.05
C PRO A 15 -5.90 21.02 5.65
N ALA A 16 -5.88 22.34 5.51
CA ALA A 16 -5.66 22.99 4.22
C ALA A 16 -4.25 22.72 3.67
N LEU A 17 -3.22 22.81 4.53
CA LEU A 17 -1.84 22.48 4.17
C LEU A 17 -1.67 20.99 3.86
N TYR A 18 -2.31 20.11 4.64
CA TYR A 18 -2.32 18.67 4.37
C TYR A 18 -2.92 18.37 3.00
N LEU A 19 -4.07 18.96 2.70
CA LEU A 19 -4.73 18.81 1.39
C LEU A 19 -3.85 19.37 0.27
N ALA A 20 -3.32 20.57 0.40
CA ALA A 20 -2.41 21.15 -0.59
C ALA A 20 -1.18 20.27 -0.82
N ALA A 21 -0.54 19.78 0.24
CA ALA A 21 0.60 18.86 0.15
C ALA A 21 0.21 17.55 -0.54
N SER A 22 -0.99 16.99 -0.26
CA SER A 22 -1.49 15.76 -0.88
C SER A 22 -1.79 15.90 -2.38
N LEU A 23 -1.91 17.12 -2.89
CA LEU A 23 -2.12 17.41 -4.32
C LEU A 23 -0.80 17.77 -5.03
N ILE A 24 0.15 18.41 -4.32
CA ILE A 24 1.38 18.95 -4.93
C ILE A 24 2.52 17.92 -4.85
N LEU A 25 2.76 17.32 -3.68
CA LEU A 25 3.90 16.43 -3.47
C LEU A 25 3.86 15.12 -4.28
N PRO A 26 2.70 14.58 -4.68
CA PRO A 26 2.65 13.46 -5.62
C PRO A 26 3.24 13.75 -7.00
N LEU A 27 3.27 15.02 -7.42
CA LEU A 27 3.81 15.46 -8.71
C LEU A 27 5.34 15.69 -8.67
N ILE A 28 5.93 15.70 -7.48
CA ILE A 28 7.37 15.85 -7.29
C ILE A 28 7.97 14.44 -7.17
N PRO A 29 8.84 14.01 -8.09
CA PRO A 29 9.51 12.72 -7.97
C PRO A 29 10.32 12.65 -6.68
N GLY A 30 10.06 11.63 -5.87
CA GLY A 30 10.86 11.38 -4.68
C GLY A 30 12.16 10.63 -5.01
N PRO A 31 13.18 10.69 -4.13
CA PRO A 31 14.44 10.01 -4.34
C PRO A 31 14.30 8.49 -4.33
N GLY A 32 15.12 7.81 -5.13
CA GLY A 32 15.24 6.36 -5.18
C GLY A 32 16.52 5.96 -5.92
N PRO A 33 16.95 4.69 -5.81
CA PRO A 33 18.08 4.18 -6.55
C PRO A 33 17.74 4.11 -8.06
N ASP A 34 18.73 4.26 -8.91
CA ASP A 34 18.57 3.97 -10.33
C ASP A 34 18.75 2.45 -10.54
N LEU A 35 17.64 1.77 -10.74
CA LEU A 35 17.56 0.35 -11.08
C LEU A 35 16.90 0.15 -12.45
N SER A 36 17.00 1.15 -13.32
CA SER A 36 16.44 1.13 -14.67
C SER A 36 17.06 0.01 -15.52
N GLY A 37 16.30 -0.46 -16.49
CA GLY A 37 16.72 -1.52 -17.39
C GLY A 37 15.59 -1.97 -18.31
N PRO A 38 15.78 -3.03 -19.11
CA PRO A 38 14.70 -3.58 -19.93
C PRO A 38 13.47 -3.93 -19.09
N LEU A 39 12.30 -3.45 -19.52
CA LEU A 39 11.05 -3.65 -18.81
C LEU A 39 10.47 -5.04 -19.12
N THR A 40 10.89 -6.03 -18.35
CA THR A 40 10.56 -7.45 -18.54
C THR A 40 9.59 -8.02 -17.52
N ARG A 41 9.30 -7.25 -16.46
CA ARG A 41 8.39 -7.63 -15.38
C ARG A 41 7.19 -6.71 -15.34
N GLU A 42 6.15 -7.16 -14.66
CA GLU A 42 4.92 -6.39 -14.45
C GLU A 42 4.36 -6.63 -13.05
N ILE A 43 3.85 -5.58 -12.43
CA ILE A 43 3.06 -5.65 -11.20
C ILE A 43 1.76 -4.90 -11.40
N GLY A 44 0.74 -5.18 -10.57
CA GLY A 44 -0.49 -4.39 -10.52
C GLY A 44 -0.51 -3.47 -9.30
N LEU A 45 -1.16 -2.31 -9.44
CA LEU A 45 -1.60 -1.49 -8.33
C LEU A 45 -3.13 -1.49 -8.34
N LEU A 46 -3.72 -2.18 -7.37
CA LEU A 46 -5.18 -2.31 -7.23
C LEU A 46 -5.67 -1.30 -6.20
N GLN A 47 -6.38 -0.29 -6.67
CA GLN A 47 -6.89 0.78 -5.83
C GLN A 47 -8.29 0.44 -5.31
N GLY A 48 -8.39 0.22 -4.00
CA GLY A 48 -9.67 0.19 -3.29
C GLY A 48 -10.17 1.61 -2.98
N PRO A 49 -11.27 1.77 -2.22
CA PRO A 49 -11.83 3.09 -1.90
C PRO A 49 -10.90 4.02 -1.13
N ILE A 50 -10.03 3.48 -0.26
CA ILE A 50 -9.12 4.25 0.60
C ILE A 50 -7.69 3.70 0.64
N HIS A 51 -7.43 2.59 -0.02
CA HIS A 51 -6.19 1.82 0.06
C HIS A 51 -5.76 1.36 -1.33
N THR A 52 -4.47 1.17 -1.54
CA THR A 52 -3.92 0.60 -2.78
C THR A 52 -3.04 -0.59 -2.42
N ASP A 53 -3.37 -1.75 -2.96
CA ASP A 53 -2.59 -2.97 -2.84
C ASP A 53 -1.60 -3.12 -4.00
N ILE A 54 -0.46 -3.77 -3.73
CA ILE A 54 0.47 -4.24 -4.76
C ILE A 54 0.06 -5.65 -5.16
N LEU A 55 -0.10 -5.89 -6.46
CA LEU A 55 -0.32 -7.22 -7.00
C LEU A 55 0.97 -7.73 -7.63
N PHE A 56 1.54 -8.77 -7.05
CA PHE A 56 2.68 -9.49 -7.62
C PHE A 56 2.20 -10.66 -8.46
N PRO A 57 2.72 -10.87 -9.69
CA PRO A 57 2.44 -12.10 -10.41
C PRO A 57 3.02 -13.27 -9.62
N LEU A 58 2.23 -14.34 -9.46
CA LEU A 58 2.63 -15.56 -8.75
C LEU A 58 3.57 -16.43 -9.61
N THR A 59 4.73 -15.87 -9.91
CA THR A 59 5.85 -16.60 -10.51
C THR A 59 6.41 -17.63 -9.53
N PRO A 60 7.21 -18.61 -9.97
CA PRO A 60 7.88 -19.55 -9.06
C PRO A 60 8.65 -18.86 -7.94
N GLU A 61 9.28 -17.74 -8.25
CA GLU A 61 10.03 -16.93 -7.30
C GLU A 61 9.13 -16.24 -6.26
N THR A 62 8.04 -15.59 -6.69
CA THR A 62 7.06 -14.98 -5.77
C THR A 62 6.43 -16.02 -4.86
N ARG A 63 6.06 -17.20 -5.42
CA ARG A 63 5.53 -18.33 -4.65
C ARG A 63 6.53 -18.82 -3.60
N ALA A 64 7.80 -18.98 -3.97
CA ALA A 64 8.84 -19.40 -3.03
C ALA A 64 9.05 -18.37 -1.91
N ARG A 65 9.04 -17.09 -2.24
CA ARG A 65 9.23 -15.99 -1.29
C ARG A 65 8.11 -15.92 -0.23
N PHE A 66 6.87 -16.19 -0.63
CA PHE A 66 5.70 -16.12 0.24
C PHE A 66 5.11 -17.50 0.57
N ALA A 67 5.90 -18.57 0.44
CA ALA A 67 5.44 -19.94 0.71
C ALA A 67 4.92 -20.14 2.14
N PHE A 68 5.44 -19.39 3.12
CA PHE A 68 4.98 -19.41 4.52
C PHE A 68 3.48 -19.09 4.65
N ALA A 69 2.92 -18.31 3.73
CA ALA A 69 1.52 -17.89 3.76
C ALA A 69 0.52 -19.05 3.54
N GLU A 70 0.97 -20.18 2.95
CA GLU A 70 0.15 -21.40 2.82
C GLU A 70 -0.30 -21.91 4.20
N ALA A 71 0.61 -21.94 5.18
CA ALA A 71 0.28 -22.38 6.53
C ALA A 71 -0.71 -21.44 7.24
N ALA A 72 -0.81 -20.20 6.76
CA ALA A 72 -1.76 -19.21 7.24
C ALA A 72 -3.13 -19.25 6.52
N GLY A 73 -3.28 -20.11 5.50
CA GLY A 73 -4.51 -20.24 4.71
C GLY A 73 -4.54 -19.39 3.43
N VAL A 74 -3.44 -18.74 3.06
CA VAL A 74 -3.31 -18.02 1.79
C VAL A 74 -2.78 -18.97 0.72
N PRO A 75 -3.58 -19.44 -0.24
CA PRO A 75 -3.21 -20.53 -1.14
C PRO A 75 -2.32 -20.04 -2.30
N VAL A 76 -1.10 -19.58 -2.00
CA VAL A 76 -0.17 -19.04 -2.99
C VAL A 76 0.25 -20.06 -4.05
N ASN A 77 0.17 -21.37 -3.75
CA ASN A 77 0.51 -22.46 -4.68
C ASN A 77 -0.71 -23.02 -5.41
N HIS A 78 -1.91 -22.49 -5.18
CA HIS A 78 -3.10 -22.96 -5.89
C HIS A 78 -2.96 -22.73 -7.41
N PRO A 79 -3.28 -23.73 -8.25
CA PRO A 79 -3.07 -23.64 -9.72
C PRO A 79 -3.79 -22.48 -10.39
N VAL A 80 -4.94 -22.04 -9.86
CA VAL A 80 -5.72 -20.93 -10.42
C VAL A 80 -5.23 -19.58 -9.92
N ALA A 81 -4.47 -19.53 -8.81
CA ALA A 81 -3.92 -18.28 -8.27
C ALA A 81 -2.85 -17.72 -9.23
N GLN A 82 -3.05 -16.49 -9.68
CA GLN A 82 -2.14 -15.78 -10.60
C GLN A 82 -1.47 -14.57 -9.97
N TRP A 83 -2.10 -13.97 -8.97
CA TRP A 83 -1.63 -12.76 -8.32
C TRP A 83 -1.61 -12.93 -6.81
N LEU A 84 -0.53 -12.47 -6.19
CA LEU A 84 -0.45 -12.23 -4.74
C LEU A 84 -0.85 -10.78 -4.48
N VAL A 85 -1.84 -10.57 -3.63
CA VAL A 85 -2.20 -9.26 -3.10
C VAL A 85 -1.33 -8.97 -1.89
N PHE A 86 -0.65 -7.84 -1.89
CA PHE A 86 0.17 -7.36 -0.79
C PHE A 86 -0.33 -5.98 -0.33
N GLY A 87 -0.95 -5.93 0.83
CA GLY A 87 -1.42 -4.70 1.45
C GLY A 87 -0.66 -4.43 2.75
N TRP A 88 -0.28 -3.17 3.02
CA TRP A 88 0.28 -2.71 4.29
C TRP A 88 -0.61 -1.61 4.86
N GLY A 89 -1.00 -1.69 6.12
CA GLY A 89 -1.91 -0.72 6.70
C GLY A 89 -2.04 -0.80 8.21
N SER A 90 -2.95 0.02 8.75
CA SER A 90 -3.28 0.11 10.19
C SER A 90 -3.94 -1.17 10.68
N ALA A 91 -3.47 -1.70 11.81
CA ALA A 91 -4.08 -2.85 12.47
C ALA A 91 -5.52 -2.56 12.87
N ALA A 92 -5.80 -1.41 13.48
CA ALA A 92 -7.15 -1.03 13.89
C ALA A 92 -8.13 -0.94 12.71
N PHE A 93 -7.65 -0.47 11.55
CA PHE A 93 -8.46 -0.40 10.33
C PHE A 93 -8.83 -1.78 9.82
N TYR A 94 -7.85 -2.68 9.71
CA TYR A 94 -8.06 -4.04 9.22
C TYR A 94 -8.83 -4.93 10.20
N THR A 95 -8.81 -4.61 11.51
CA THR A 95 -9.48 -5.44 12.51
C THR A 95 -10.92 -5.03 12.80
N THR A 96 -11.31 -3.79 12.48
CA THR A 96 -12.66 -3.27 12.74
C THR A 96 -13.57 -3.31 11.53
N ALA A 97 -13.03 -3.49 10.34
CA ALA A 97 -13.77 -3.37 9.09
C ALA A 97 -13.95 -4.72 8.42
N GLY A 98 -15.09 -5.37 8.61
CA GLY A 98 -15.59 -6.37 7.67
C GLY A 98 -15.97 -5.73 6.33
N THR A 99 -16.45 -4.48 6.38
CA THR A 99 -16.66 -3.60 5.23
C THR A 99 -16.26 -2.16 5.59
N TYR A 100 -16.08 -1.30 4.60
CA TYR A 100 -15.80 0.14 4.84
C TYR A 100 -16.90 0.84 5.64
N ALA A 101 -18.13 0.31 5.66
CA ALA A 101 -19.23 0.82 6.47
C ALA A 101 -19.04 0.57 7.97
N ASP A 102 -18.19 -0.39 8.34
CA ASP A 102 -17.92 -0.77 9.73
C ASP A 102 -16.78 0.05 10.37
N ILE A 103 -16.16 0.97 9.61
CA ILE A 103 -15.07 1.81 10.10
C ILE A 103 -15.59 2.74 11.20
N THR A 104 -15.13 2.52 12.42
CA THR A 104 -15.51 3.34 13.57
C THR A 104 -14.68 4.63 13.65
N ALA A 105 -15.25 5.68 14.25
CA ALA A 105 -14.53 6.92 14.50
C ALA A 105 -13.27 6.69 15.39
N SER A 106 -13.31 5.72 16.31
CA SER A 106 -12.16 5.35 17.12
C SER A 106 -11.04 4.72 16.29
N ALA A 107 -11.36 3.85 15.34
CA ALA A 107 -10.36 3.26 14.44
C ALA A 107 -9.68 4.35 13.58
N VAL A 108 -10.47 5.31 13.09
CA VAL A 108 -9.94 6.48 12.34
C VAL A 108 -9.01 7.31 13.23
N LEU A 109 -9.40 7.59 14.47
CA LEU A 109 -8.59 8.39 15.39
C LEU A 109 -7.28 7.65 15.75
N THR A 110 -7.35 6.35 16.05
CA THR A 110 -6.17 5.52 16.34
C THR A 110 -5.24 5.50 15.13
N ALA A 111 -5.76 5.23 13.94
CA ALA A 111 -4.97 5.26 12.72
C ALA A 111 -4.36 6.64 12.44
N ALA A 112 -5.08 7.74 12.69
CA ALA A 112 -4.57 9.09 12.47
C ALA A 112 -3.47 9.50 13.44
N THR A 113 -3.57 9.07 14.72
CA THR A 113 -2.64 9.45 15.79
C THR A 113 -1.42 8.51 15.92
N GLY A 114 -1.54 7.28 15.43
CA GLY A 114 -0.49 6.27 15.44
C GLY A 114 -1.05 4.89 15.79
N ASP A 115 -0.76 3.90 14.93
CA ASP A 115 -1.21 2.53 15.08
C ASP A 115 -0.12 1.54 14.62
N ASP A 116 -0.17 0.33 15.13
CA ASP A 116 0.68 -0.74 14.65
C ASP A 116 0.31 -1.09 13.20
N ALA A 117 1.32 -1.42 12.42
CA ALA A 117 1.11 -1.81 11.04
C ALA A 117 0.93 -3.32 10.91
N VAL A 118 0.11 -3.72 9.95
CA VAL A 118 -0.06 -5.12 9.53
C VAL A 118 0.05 -5.26 8.02
N ILE A 119 0.45 -6.43 7.58
CA ILE A 119 0.43 -6.84 6.18
C ILE A 119 -0.74 -7.77 5.98
N ARG A 120 -1.53 -7.51 4.95
CA ARG A 120 -2.52 -8.41 4.41
C ARG A 120 -1.95 -9.12 3.19
N LEU A 121 -1.98 -10.45 3.20
CA LEU A 121 -1.73 -11.27 2.02
C LEU A 121 -3.02 -11.95 1.59
N ASP A 122 -3.25 -12.00 0.29
CA ASP A 122 -4.37 -12.69 -0.35
C ASP A 122 -3.94 -13.17 -1.73
N VAL A 123 -4.74 -13.98 -2.40
CA VAL A 123 -4.49 -14.41 -3.77
C VAL A 123 -5.68 -14.12 -4.67
N LEU A 124 -5.39 -13.78 -5.92
CA LEU A 124 -6.40 -13.60 -6.95
C LEU A 124 -6.08 -14.51 -8.14
N GLY A 125 -7.12 -14.99 -8.78
CA GLY A 125 -7.04 -15.69 -10.06
C GLY A 125 -6.86 -14.73 -11.24
N PRO A 126 -7.29 -15.11 -12.46
CA PRO A 126 -7.29 -14.24 -13.63
C PRO A 126 -8.09 -12.97 -13.35
N LEU A 127 -7.49 -11.81 -13.66
CA LEU A 127 -8.12 -10.51 -13.46
C LEU A 127 -8.83 -10.06 -14.75
N PRO A 128 -10.11 -9.72 -14.68
CA PRO A 128 -10.75 -9.00 -15.76
C PRO A 128 -10.19 -7.57 -15.86
N PRO A 129 -10.43 -6.84 -16.94
CA PRO A 129 -10.15 -5.41 -17.00
C PRO A 129 -10.91 -4.70 -15.87
N LEU A 130 -10.18 -3.97 -15.01
CA LEU A 130 -10.72 -3.22 -13.87
C LEU A 130 -10.30 -1.76 -14.00
N GLU A 131 -11.23 -0.82 -13.81
CA GLU A 131 -10.94 0.62 -13.91
C GLU A 131 -9.96 1.10 -12.82
N ASN A 132 -9.96 0.43 -11.67
CA ASN A 132 -9.13 0.75 -10.52
C ASN A 132 -7.83 -0.07 -10.45
N LEU A 133 -7.48 -0.81 -11.49
CA LEU A 133 -6.23 -1.56 -11.62
C LEU A 133 -5.33 -0.87 -12.64
N ARG A 134 -4.09 -0.63 -12.25
CA ARG A 134 -3.02 -0.10 -13.12
C ARG A 134 -1.85 -1.05 -13.09
N PHE A 135 -1.35 -1.42 -14.26
CA PHE A 135 -0.13 -2.22 -14.39
C PHE A 135 1.08 -1.30 -14.56
N LEU A 136 2.15 -1.65 -13.85
CA LEU A 136 3.46 -1.01 -13.98
C LEU A 136 4.45 -2.01 -14.53
N ARG A 137 5.16 -1.62 -15.60
CA ARG A 137 6.25 -2.42 -16.18
C ARG A 137 7.55 -2.04 -15.49
N LEU A 138 8.32 -3.04 -15.10
CA LEU A 138 9.52 -2.93 -14.30
C LEU A 138 10.70 -3.61 -14.96
N SER A 139 11.90 -3.15 -14.65
CA SER A 139 13.11 -3.94 -14.89
C SER A 139 13.17 -5.14 -13.93
N GLU A 140 14.00 -6.10 -14.24
CA GLU A 140 14.27 -7.22 -13.33
C GLU A 140 14.79 -6.73 -11.99
N ALA A 141 15.73 -5.77 -11.97
CA ALA A 141 16.31 -5.22 -10.75
C ALA A 141 15.26 -4.48 -9.87
N GLN A 142 14.36 -3.73 -10.50
CA GLN A 142 13.24 -3.08 -9.79
C GLN A 142 12.29 -4.09 -9.18
N PHE A 143 11.94 -5.15 -9.92
CA PHE A 143 11.05 -6.18 -9.44
C PHE A 143 11.65 -6.92 -8.24
N GLN A 144 12.92 -7.30 -8.29
CA GLN A 144 13.64 -7.96 -7.20
C GLN A 144 13.70 -7.05 -5.96
N ALA A 145 14.09 -5.78 -6.14
CA ALA A 145 14.17 -4.82 -5.06
C ALA A 145 12.79 -4.59 -4.40
N LEU A 146 11.70 -4.56 -5.19
CA LEU A 146 10.35 -4.45 -4.68
C LEU A 146 9.93 -5.69 -3.88
N LEU A 147 10.24 -6.88 -4.38
CA LEU A 147 9.95 -8.15 -3.72
C LEU A 147 10.73 -8.26 -2.39
N ASP A 148 12.01 -7.88 -2.38
CA ASP A 148 12.83 -7.83 -1.18
C ASP A 148 12.31 -6.82 -0.16
N ARG A 149 11.92 -5.63 -0.62
CA ARG A 149 11.40 -4.57 0.23
C ARG A 149 10.08 -4.94 0.89
N THR A 150 9.16 -5.56 0.15
CA THR A 150 7.87 -6.03 0.68
C THR A 150 8.05 -7.19 1.64
N SER A 151 8.94 -8.15 1.36
CA SER A 151 9.26 -9.23 2.28
C SER A 151 9.88 -8.70 3.58
N ALA A 152 10.80 -7.72 3.49
CA ALA A 152 11.43 -7.09 4.66
C ALA A 152 10.47 -6.22 5.47
N ALA A 153 9.28 -5.91 4.98
CA ALA A 153 8.25 -5.22 5.74
C ALA A 153 7.51 -6.13 6.72
N LEU A 154 7.60 -7.46 6.56
CA LEU A 154 7.08 -8.43 7.53
C LEU A 154 7.93 -8.42 8.80
N ALA A 155 7.30 -8.22 9.95
CA ALA A 155 7.96 -8.38 11.26
C ALA A 155 7.94 -9.84 11.73
N SER A 156 6.98 -10.64 11.23
CA SER A 156 6.87 -12.06 11.49
C SER A 156 6.08 -12.74 10.38
N GLU A 157 6.43 -13.99 10.06
CA GLU A 157 5.69 -14.87 9.17
C GLU A 157 4.54 -15.60 9.88
N THR A 158 4.37 -15.38 11.19
CA THR A 158 3.27 -15.95 11.95
C THR A 158 2.02 -15.10 11.76
N ARG A 159 0.96 -15.74 11.29
CA ARG A 159 -0.34 -15.07 11.09
C ARG A 159 -0.90 -14.51 12.40
N LEU A 160 -1.50 -13.33 12.33
CA LEU A 160 -2.31 -12.78 13.41
C LEU A 160 -3.66 -13.50 13.48
N ASN A 161 -4.18 -13.67 14.69
CA ASN A 161 -5.50 -14.25 14.90
C ASN A 161 -6.59 -13.18 14.67
N LEU A 162 -6.71 -12.77 13.40
CA LEU A 162 -7.67 -11.78 12.94
C LEU A 162 -8.56 -12.40 11.86
N PRO A 163 -9.87 -12.04 11.82
CA PRO A 163 -10.72 -12.46 10.72
C PRO A 163 -10.24 -11.85 9.41
N GLY A 164 -10.23 -12.65 8.33
CA GLY A 164 -9.96 -12.15 6.99
C GLY A 164 -11.16 -11.44 6.36
N PHE A 165 -10.93 -10.70 5.28
CA PHE A 165 -12.00 -10.13 4.43
C PHE A 165 -12.51 -11.14 3.41
N THR A 166 -11.67 -12.12 3.08
CA THR A 166 -11.97 -13.19 2.13
C THR A 166 -11.71 -14.55 2.78
N GLY A 167 -12.03 -15.63 2.09
CA GLY A 167 -11.69 -16.98 2.54
C GLY A 167 -10.22 -17.36 2.31
N THR A 168 -9.43 -16.49 1.67
CA THR A 168 -8.07 -16.77 1.21
C THR A 168 -7.06 -15.76 1.69
N ASP A 169 -7.43 -14.82 2.56
CA ASP A 169 -6.49 -13.82 3.08
C ASP A 169 -6.06 -14.11 4.54
N ALA A 170 -4.92 -13.55 4.90
CA ALA A 170 -4.39 -13.56 6.25
C ALA A 170 -3.62 -12.29 6.56
N PHE A 171 -3.57 -11.95 7.85
CA PHE A 171 -2.83 -10.80 8.36
C PHE A 171 -1.58 -11.22 9.10
N PHE A 172 -0.51 -10.43 8.91
CA PHE A 172 0.81 -10.65 9.51
C PHE A 172 1.31 -9.36 10.17
N PRO A 173 2.09 -9.46 11.28
CA PRO A 173 2.73 -8.29 11.86
C PRO A 173 3.66 -7.62 10.84
N ALA A 174 3.63 -6.29 10.78
CA ALA A 174 4.48 -5.50 9.91
C ALA A 174 5.44 -4.61 10.69
N HIS A 175 6.58 -4.29 10.08
CA HIS A 175 7.44 -3.24 10.58
C HIS A 175 6.87 -1.85 10.28
N GLY A 176 7.08 -0.93 11.21
CA GLY A 176 6.69 0.47 11.10
C GLY A 176 5.35 0.77 11.78
N HIS A 177 5.03 2.06 11.79
CA HIS A 177 3.79 2.59 12.36
C HIS A 177 2.97 3.29 11.29
N PHE A 178 1.68 3.07 11.34
CA PHE A 178 0.71 3.80 10.52
C PHE A 178 0.35 5.12 11.22
N SER A 179 0.19 6.19 10.46
CA SER A 179 -0.31 7.48 10.96
C SER A 179 -0.90 8.31 9.81
N ALA A 180 -1.52 9.45 10.13
CA ALA A 180 -2.00 10.37 9.10
C ALA A 180 -0.88 10.89 8.17
N LEU A 181 0.37 10.95 8.64
CA LEU A 181 1.51 11.36 7.83
C LEU A 181 2.18 10.19 7.08
N ARG A 182 1.97 8.98 7.56
CA ARG A 182 2.49 7.74 6.95
C ARG A 182 1.37 6.72 6.81
N THR A 183 0.50 6.96 5.86
CA THR A 183 -0.63 6.09 5.49
C THR A 183 -0.15 4.89 4.66
N CYS A 184 -1.05 3.92 4.38
CA CYS A 184 -0.79 2.84 3.44
C CYS A 184 -0.30 3.33 2.07
N ASN A 185 -0.88 4.40 1.56
CA ASN A 185 -0.52 4.98 0.27
C ASN A 185 0.83 5.72 0.30
N VAL A 186 1.23 6.29 1.45
CA VAL A 186 2.58 6.83 1.65
C VAL A 186 3.59 5.68 1.69
N TRP A 187 3.30 4.61 2.45
CA TRP A 187 4.15 3.42 2.50
C TRP A 187 4.32 2.79 1.11
N LEU A 188 3.24 2.71 0.32
CA LEU A 188 3.30 2.27 -1.07
C LEU A 188 4.30 3.11 -1.88
N GLY A 189 4.17 4.44 -1.84
CA GLY A 189 5.07 5.34 -2.56
C GLY A 189 6.53 5.21 -2.10
N GLU A 190 6.79 5.12 -0.78
CA GLU A 190 8.11 4.86 -0.21
C GLU A 190 8.69 3.54 -0.71
N THR A 191 7.87 2.50 -0.76
CA THR A 191 8.26 1.15 -1.17
C THR A 191 8.59 1.09 -2.67
N LEU A 192 7.77 1.72 -3.52
CA LEU A 192 8.04 1.83 -4.95
C LEU A 192 9.34 2.59 -5.22
N ARG A 193 9.53 3.77 -4.60
CA ARG A 193 10.76 4.55 -4.76
C ARG A 193 12.00 3.80 -4.28
N ALA A 194 11.91 3.13 -3.13
CA ALA A 194 13.02 2.32 -2.62
C ALA A 194 13.41 1.16 -3.55
N ALA A 195 12.48 0.72 -4.39
CA ALA A 195 12.72 -0.25 -5.47
C ALA A 195 13.13 0.42 -6.80
N GLY A 196 13.49 1.70 -6.81
CA GLY A 196 13.90 2.42 -8.02
C GLY A 196 12.76 2.68 -9.01
N ILE A 197 11.50 2.61 -8.57
CA ILE A 197 10.33 2.89 -9.39
C ILE A 197 9.96 4.35 -9.17
N PRO A 198 9.99 5.21 -10.19
CA PRO A 198 9.64 6.62 -10.05
C PRO A 198 8.25 6.80 -9.47
N PHE A 199 8.13 7.56 -8.38
CA PHE A 199 6.84 7.82 -7.74
C PHE A 199 6.87 9.14 -6.97
N GLY A 200 5.68 9.68 -6.66
CA GLY A 200 5.54 10.96 -5.97
C GLY A 200 6.19 10.98 -4.58
N LEU A 201 6.68 12.14 -4.16
CA LEU A 201 7.40 12.34 -2.90
C LEU A 201 6.55 11.96 -1.68
N TRP A 202 5.24 12.28 -1.69
CA TRP A 202 4.31 11.96 -0.62
C TRP A 202 2.88 11.76 -1.16
N THR A 203 2.29 10.61 -0.88
CA THR A 203 1.04 10.15 -1.49
C THR A 203 0.06 9.63 -0.42
N PRO A 204 -0.49 10.50 0.46
CA PRO A 204 -1.24 10.06 1.63
C PRO A 204 -2.64 9.50 1.34
N ALA A 205 -3.17 9.70 0.15
CA ALA A 205 -4.53 9.33 -0.22
C ALA A 205 -4.60 8.74 -1.64
N ASN A 206 -5.73 8.11 -1.98
CA ASN A 206 -5.91 7.50 -3.29
C ASN A 206 -5.75 8.48 -4.46
N TRP A 207 -6.27 9.71 -4.34
CA TRP A 207 -6.08 10.73 -5.37
C TRP A 207 -4.61 11.11 -5.55
N SER A 208 -3.82 11.10 -4.45
CA SER A 208 -2.37 11.34 -4.49
C SER A 208 -1.63 10.22 -5.23
N VAL A 209 -2.05 8.96 -5.02
CA VAL A 209 -1.52 7.80 -5.76
C VAL A 209 -1.87 7.94 -7.24
N SER A 210 -3.12 8.26 -7.56
CA SER A 210 -3.56 8.45 -8.95
C SER A 210 -2.81 9.58 -9.65
N LEU A 211 -2.57 10.70 -8.96
CA LEU A 211 -1.76 11.82 -9.47
C LEU A 211 -0.32 11.40 -9.73
N ALA A 212 0.30 10.68 -8.77
CA ALA A 212 1.66 10.20 -8.91
C ALA A 212 1.80 9.20 -10.07
N GLN A 213 0.85 8.29 -10.24
CA GLN A 213 0.82 7.35 -11.36
C GLN A 213 0.67 8.07 -12.70
N TRP A 214 -0.28 9.01 -12.78
CA TRP A 214 -0.52 9.77 -14.01
C TRP A 214 0.70 10.58 -14.44
N TRP A 215 1.35 11.26 -13.48
CA TRP A 215 2.50 12.12 -13.76
C TRP A 215 3.74 11.32 -14.15
N ASN A 216 4.08 10.28 -13.39
CA ASN A 216 5.28 9.49 -13.65
C ASN A 216 5.14 8.50 -14.82
N ALA A 217 3.92 8.19 -15.27
CA ALA A 217 3.71 7.40 -16.48
C ALA A 217 4.05 8.17 -17.78
N GLN A 218 4.26 9.49 -17.70
CA GLN A 218 4.60 10.36 -18.84
C GLN A 218 6.10 10.71 -18.87
N SER A 219 6.85 10.36 -17.86
CA SER A 219 8.30 10.55 -17.75
C SER A 219 9.06 9.25 -17.93
#